data_f2221c400eba7952a4821e5084abfa7f
#
_entry.id   f2221c400eba7952a4821e5084abfa7f
#
_cell.length_a   1.000
_cell.length_b   1.000
_cell.length_c   1.000
_cell.angle_alpha   90.00
_cell.angle_beta   90.00
_cell.angle_gamma   90.00
#
_symmetry.space_group_name_H-M   'P 1'
#
loop_
_entity.id
_entity.type
_entity.pdbx_description
1 polymer ?
#
loop_
_entity_poly.entity_id
_entity_poly.type
_entity_poly.pdbx_seq_one_letter_code
_entity_poly.pdbx_strand_id
1 'polypeptide(L)' 'MSNGFIPISQNIANEISDMIFLQKKYKPNDKLPNEHQLAKELGVSRTTIREAVKILVANGVLTIERG' A
#
# COMPACT_ATOMS: atom_id res chain seq x y z
N MET A 1 11.84 -1.90 23.98
CA MET A 1 11.31 -2.16 23.67
C MET A 1 10.52 -1.67 22.86
N SER A 2 10.32 -1.77 22.04
CA SER A 2 9.57 -1.32 21.26
C SER A 2 8.35 -1.25 21.62
N ASN A 3 7.65 -0.53 21.52
CA ASN A 3 6.47 -0.52 22.00
C ASN A 3 5.48 -0.89 21.06
N GLY A 4 5.69 -1.32 20.00
CA GLY A 4 4.72 -1.80 19.11
C GLY A 4 3.94 -0.77 18.37
N PHE A 5 4.34 0.46 18.43
CA PHE A 5 3.64 1.48 17.66
C PHE A 5 3.99 1.33 16.19
N ILE A 6 3.00 1.21 15.34
CA ILE A 6 3.22 1.11 13.92
C ILE A 6 2.45 2.25 13.26
N PRO A 7 3.12 3.08 12.45
CA PRO A 7 2.40 4.14 11.75
C PRO A 7 1.30 3.58 10.88
N ILE A 8 0.24 4.34 10.73
CA ILE A 8 -0.89 3.85 9.95
C ILE A 8 -0.49 3.58 8.50
N SER A 9 0.43 4.35 7.94
CA SER A 9 0.87 4.10 6.57
C SER A 9 1.55 2.73 6.46
N GLN A 10 2.28 2.30 7.50
CA GLN A 10 2.89 0.98 7.48
C GLN A 10 1.81 -0.11 7.54
N ASN A 11 0.77 0.09 8.35
CA ASN A 11 -0.32 -0.86 8.41
C ASN A 11 -1.02 -0.97 7.06
N ILE A 12 -1.24 0.16 6.40
CA ILE A 12 -1.89 0.16 5.10
C ILE A 12 -0.98 -0.50 4.06
N ALA A 13 0.33 -0.27 4.13
CA ALA A 13 1.25 -0.94 3.23
C ALA A 13 1.16 -2.45 3.41
N ASN A 14 1.08 -2.90 4.65
CA ASN A 14 0.95 -4.33 4.93
C ASN A 14 -0.36 -4.88 4.36
N GLU A 15 -1.45 -4.12 4.48
CA GLU A 15 -2.73 -4.55 3.93
C GLU A 15 -2.68 -4.66 2.41
N ILE A 16 -2.06 -3.68 1.76
CA ILE A 16 -1.95 -3.73 0.30
C ILE A 16 -1.08 -4.91 -0.11
N SER A 17 0.00 -5.14 0.63
CA SER A 17 0.88 -6.27 0.36
C SER A 17 0.10 -7.59 0.47
N ASP A 18 -0.75 -7.71 1.48
CA ASP A 18 -1.57 -8.90 1.64
C ASP A 18 -2.55 -9.06 0.48
N MET A 19 -3.09 -7.97 -0.03
CA MET A 19 -3.99 -8.04 -1.17
C MET A 19 -3.27 -8.60 -2.39
N ILE A 20 -1.97 -8.34 -2.49
CA ILE A 20 -1.20 -8.83 -3.62
C ILE A 20 -0.79 -10.28 -3.41
N PHE A 21 -0.20 -10.59 -2.26
CA PHE A 21 0.43 -11.89 -2.07
C PHE A 21 -0.46 -12.95 -1.43
N LEU A 22 -1.38 -12.54 -0.56
CA LEU A 22 -2.25 -13.50 0.09
C LEU A 22 -3.59 -13.63 -0.60
N GLN A 23 -4.22 -12.50 -0.90
CA GLN A 23 -5.53 -12.54 -1.54
C GLN A 23 -5.43 -12.60 -3.04
N LYS A 24 -4.26 -12.31 -3.59
CA LYS A 24 -4.01 -12.33 -5.02
C LYS A 24 -4.99 -11.46 -5.80
N LYS A 25 -5.43 -10.39 -5.15
CA LYS A 25 -6.34 -9.47 -5.79
C LYS A 25 -5.58 -8.68 -6.87
N TYR A 26 -4.28 -8.42 -6.64
CA TYR A 26 -3.43 -7.77 -7.62
C TYR A 26 -2.14 -8.57 -7.69
N LYS A 27 -1.44 -8.49 -8.81
CA LYS A 27 -0.16 -9.16 -8.93
C LYS A 27 0.95 -8.18 -8.64
N PRO A 28 2.12 -8.65 -8.23
CA PRO A 28 3.25 -7.75 -8.05
C PRO A 28 3.48 -6.97 -9.34
N ASN A 29 3.72 -5.68 -9.20
CA ASN A 29 3.93 -4.76 -10.33
C ASN A 29 2.71 -4.53 -11.19
N ASP A 30 1.55 -5.02 -10.76
CA ASP A 30 0.32 -4.71 -11.44
C ASP A 30 -0.04 -3.26 -11.19
N LYS A 31 -0.89 -2.71 -12.04
CA LYS A 31 -1.35 -1.37 -11.84
C LYS A 31 -2.44 -1.39 -10.81
N LEU A 32 -2.20 -0.75 -9.67
CA LEU A 32 -3.19 -0.68 -8.62
C LEU A 32 -4.23 0.38 -8.94
N PRO A 33 -5.40 0.32 -8.33
CA PRO A 33 -6.35 1.41 -8.42
C PRO A 33 -5.70 2.70 -7.96
N ASN A 34 -6.23 3.86 -8.42
CA ASN A 34 -5.59 5.11 -8.06
C ASN A 34 -5.73 5.35 -6.55
N GLU A 35 -4.97 6.30 -6.04
CA GLU A 35 -4.93 6.52 -4.60
C GLU A 35 -6.27 6.93 -4.04
N HIS A 36 -7.08 7.65 -4.80
CA HIS A 36 -8.41 8.04 -4.33
C HIS A 36 -9.27 6.81 -4.08
N GLN A 37 -9.24 5.87 -5.02
CA GLN A 37 -10.04 4.67 -4.91
C GLN A 37 -9.54 3.77 -3.79
N LEU A 38 -8.22 3.62 -3.67
CA LEU A 38 -7.65 2.82 -2.58
C LEU A 38 -7.97 3.45 -1.23
N ALA A 39 -7.90 4.78 -1.14
CA ALA A 39 -8.20 5.46 0.11
C ALA A 39 -9.64 5.18 0.52
N LYS A 40 -10.54 5.22 -0.44
CA LYS A 40 -11.94 4.97 -0.16
C LYS A 40 -12.16 3.52 0.25
N GLU A 41 -11.51 2.61 -0.46
CA GLU A 41 -11.68 1.20 -0.20
C GLU A 41 -11.13 0.82 1.17
N LEU A 42 -10.01 1.39 1.57
CA LEU A 42 -9.36 1.04 2.83
C LEU A 42 -9.75 1.97 3.98
N GLY A 43 -10.53 3.00 3.68
CA GLY A 43 -11.03 3.87 4.74
C GLY A 43 -9.98 4.79 5.34
N VAL A 44 -9.03 5.25 4.55
CA VAL A 44 -7.98 6.14 5.03
C VAL A 44 -7.83 7.31 4.07
N SER A 45 -6.97 8.26 4.44
CA SER A 45 -6.77 9.43 3.59
C SER A 45 -5.87 9.09 2.40
N ARG A 46 -5.93 9.90 1.37
CA ARG A 46 -5.06 9.70 0.21
C ARG A 46 -3.60 9.89 0.58
N THR A 47 -3.32 10.77 1.53
CA THR A 47 -1.95 10.95 2.01
C THR A 47 -1.42 9.66 2.60
N THR A 48 -2.25 8.95 3.37
CA THR A 48 -1.85 7.67 3.96
C THR A 48 -1.57 6.65 2.86
N ILE A 49 -2.42 6.61 1.82
CA ILE A 49 -2.19 5.69 0.71
C ILE A 49 -0.88 6.03 0.00
N ARG A 50 -0.62 7.31 -0.21
CA ARG A 50 0.61 7.72 -0.90
C ARG A 50 1.84 7.30 -0.11
N GLU A 51 1.79 7.46 1.21
CA GLU A 51 2.90 7.05 2.06
C GLU A 51 3.07 5.53 2.04
N ALA A 52 1.95 4.80 2.06
CA ALA A 52 2.01 3.35 2.03
C ALA A 52 2.60 2.86 0.70
N VAL A 53 2.23 3.49 -0.40
CA VAL A 53 2.77 3.11 -1.70
C VAL A 53 4.27 3.36 -1.75
N LYS A 54 4.74 4.46 -1.16
CA LYS A 54 6.17 4.73 -1.10
C LYS A 54 6.90 3.62 -0.36
N ILE A 55 6.32 3.13 0.72
CA ILE A 55 6.92 2.04 1.48
C ILE A 55 7.02 0.79 0.60
N LEU A 56 5.95 0.49 -0.13
CA LEU A 56 5.93 -0.71 -0.96
C LEU A 56 6.91 -0.61 -2.12
N VAL A 57 7.07 0.58 -2.69
CA VAL A 57 8.04 0.80 -3.75
C VAL A 57 9.44 0.63 -3.20
N ALA A 58 9.71 1.17 -2.01
CA ALA A 58 11.02 1.06 -1.39
C ALA A 58 11.36 -0.39 -1.09
N ASN A 59 10.35 -1.23 -0.83
CA ASN A 59 10.57 -2.63 -0.53
C ASN A 59 10.53 -3.51 -1.79
N GLY A 60 10.39 -2.91 -2.95
CA GLY A 60 10.41 -3.69 -4.18
C GLY A 60 9.11 -4.40 -4.50
N VAL A 61 8.03 -4.10 -3.76
CA VAL A 61 6.76 -4.77 -4.00
C VAL A 61 6.02 -4.15 -5.17
N LEU A 62 6.16 -2.84 -5.34
CA LEU A 62 5.50 -2.12 -6.41
C LEU A 62 6.49 -1.30 -7.21
N THR A 63 6.11 -0.96 -8.43
CA THR A 63 6.91 -0.09 -9.29
C THR A 63 6.05 1.11 -9.65
N ILE A 64 6.64 2.29 -9.63
CA ILE A 64 5.93 3.48 -10.02
C ILE A 64 6.05 3.61 -11.53
N GLU A 65 4.89 3.70 -12.21
CA GLU A 65 4.91 3.88 -13.60
C GLU A 65 4.66 5.33 -13.89
N ARG A 66 5.46 5.95 -14.74
CA ARG A 66 5.24 7.25 -15.11
C ARG A 66 4.76 7.23 -16.44
N GLY A 67 3.65 7.36 -16.63
CA GLY A 67 3.09 7.21 -17.84
C GLY A 67 2.96 8.04 -18.86
#